data_0945988dc358813e6ac8d6c0781b3ee8
#
_entry.id   0945988dc358813e6ac8d6c0781b3ee8
#
_cell.length_a   1.000
_cell.length_b   1.000
_cell.length_c   1.000
_cell.angle_alpha   90.00
_cell.angle_beta   90.00
_cell.angle_gamma   90.00
#
_symmetry.space_group_name_H-M   'P 1'
#
loop_
_entity.id
_entity.type
_entity.pdbx_description
1 polymer ?
#
loop_
_entity_poly.entity_id
_entity_poly.type
_entity_poly.pdbx_seq_one_letter_code
_entity_poly.pdbx_strand_id
1 'polypeptide(L)'
;MKNKKWMINLAISNLLLVFLGVGLVIPVLPPLKEQMHFSGTTMGMMISIFAIAQLIASPAAGYLSDKVGRKKLIALGMIIFSFSELLFGLAQVKAVFYISRALGGIAAALLMPSVTAYVADLTTLAERAKAMGKVSAAISGGFIIGPGVGGFIAKFGIRVPFYVAALLAFVGFILSMTVLKESEKTMDINPEATQSSFLDILKNPMFTSLFVVILISSFGLQAFESIYSIMATINFGFTMSEIALIITVSGILALFFQLFLFDWIVEKIGELHLIHLTFFASALFIAVIAFTGNRITVALSTFVIFLAFDLFRPAVTTYLSKHAGDQQGAINGLNSTFTSFGNILGPLAAGMMFDINHFFPYYISAIILFGTGILSMLMTRKRKQANF
;
A
#
# COMPACT_ATOMS: atom_id res chain seq x y z
N MET A 1 -30.90 0.37 -14.55
CA MET A 1 -29.55 0.92 -14.84
C MET A 1 -29.05 1.93 -13.81
N LYS A 2 -29.84 2.93 -13.33
CA LYS A 2 -29.40 3.91 -12.32
C LYS A 2 -28.95 3.25 -11.00
N ASN A 3 -29.69 2.27 -10.49
CA ASN A 3 -29.34 1.58 -9.23
C ASN A 3 -28.01 0.81 -9.29
N LYS A 4 -27.65 0.22 -10.44
CA LYS A 4 -26.41 -0.55 -10.61
C LYS A 4 -25.15 0.35 -10.49
N LYS A 5 -25.16 1.52 -11.15
CA LYS A 5 -24.05 2.48 -11.05
C LYS A 5 -23.87 3.00 -9.62
N TRP A 6 -24.98 3.22 -8.92
CA TRP A 6 -24.95 3.67 -7.53
C TRP A 6 -24.32 2.63 -6.61
N MET A 7 -24.69 1.35 -6.74
CA MET A 7 -24.12 0.25 -5.96
C MET A 7 -22.61 0.10 -6.20
N ILE A 8 -22.17 0.16 -7.47
CA ILE A 8 -20.74 0.12 -7.83
C ILE A 8 -19.99 1.30 -7.20
N ASN A 9 -20.51 2.51 -7.34
CA ASN A 9 -19.86 3.70 -6.79
C ASN A 9 -19.80 3.65 -5.26
N LEU A 10 -20.84 3.19 -4.58
CA LEU A 10 -20.85 3.04 -3.13
C LEU A 10 -19.79 2.02 -2.66
N ALA A 11 -19.71 0.87 -3.31
CA ALA A 11 -18.69 -0.14 -3.00
C ALA A 11 -17.26 0.41 -3.18
N ILE A 12 -17.02 1.14 -4.27
CA ILE A 12 -15.73 1.79 -4.54
C ILE A 12 -15.44 2.90 -3.52
N SER A 13 -16.46 3.69 -3.12
CA SER A 13 -16.31 4.73 -2.09
C SER A 13 -15.97 4.16 -0.73
N ASN A 14 -16.53 3.01 -0.36
CA ASN A 14 -16.16 2.30 0.87
C ASN A 14 -14.67 1.91 0.86
N LEU A 15 -14.18 1.42 -0.26
CA LEU A 15 -12.77 1.08 -0.40
C LEU A 15 -11.87 2.33 -0.31
N LEU A 16 -12.27 3.43 -0.96
CA LEU A 16 -11.60 4.73 -0.83
C LEU A 16 -11.53 5.18 0.64
N LEU A 17 -12.63 5.09 1.39
CA LEU A 17 -12.69 5.48 2.80
C LEU A 17 -11.72 4.67 3.67
N VAL A 18 -11.62 3.36 3.45
CA VAL A 18 -10.70 2.52 4.21
C VAL A 18 -9.25 2.89 3.93
N PHE A 19 -8.86 3.05 2.66
CA PHE A 19 -7.48 3.42 2.32
C PHE A 19 -7.15 4.88 2.68
N LEU A 20 -8.15 5.76 2.67
CA LEU A 20 -8.03 7.11 3.24
C LEU A 20 -7.74 7.04 4.74
N GLY A 21 -8.48 6.21 5.50
CA GLY A 21 -8.25 5.98 6.92
C GLY A 21 -6.85 5.44 7.22
N VAL A 22 -6.35 4.51 6.40
CA VAL A 22 -4.95 4.04 6.52
C VAL A 22 -3.97 5.18 6.32
N GLY A 23 -4.19 6.05 5.34
CA GLY A 23 -3.34 7.20 5.05
C GLY A 23 -3.39 8.30 6.13
N LEU A 24 -4.55 8.48 6.83
CA LEU A 24 -4.71 9.47 7.90
C LEU A 24 -3.68 9.30 9.03
N VAL A 25 -3.22 8.06 9.27
CA VAL A 25 -2.31 7.74 10.37
C VAL A 25 -0.95 8.40 10.20
N ILE A 26 -0.44 8.48 8.97
CA ILE A 26 0.94 8.87 8.67
C ILE A 26 1.34 10.23 9.29
N PRO A 27 0.62 11.34 9.08
CA PRO A 27 0.99 12.63 9.65
C PRO A 27 0.74 12.73 11.16
N VAL A 28 -0.09 11.83 11.72
CA VAL A 28 -0.42 11.81 13.15
C VAL A 28 0.60 11.01 13.98
N LEU A 29 1.40 10.15 13.35
CA LEU A 29 2.39 9.32 14.06
C LEU A 29 3.40 10.15 14.90
N PRO A 30 4.00 11.25 14.41
CA PRO A 30 4.97 12.02 15.20
C PRO A 30 4.39 12.59 16.51
N PRO A 31 3.29 13.35 16.49
CA PRO A 31 2.72 13.87 17.72
C PRO A 31 2.14 12.78 18.63
N LEU A 32 1.64 11.67 18.05
CA LEU A 32 1.19 10.52 18.85
C LEU A 32 2.38 9.86 19.58
N LYS A 33 3.52 9.69 18.88
CA LYS A 33 4.76 9.16 19.47
C LYS A 33 5.21 10.03 20.65
N GLU A 34 5.19 11.33 20.50
CA GLU A 34 5.56 12.27 21.54
C GLU A 34 4.61 12.24 22.73
N GLN A 35 3.30 12.36 22.48
CA GLN A 35 2.27 12.36 23.52
C GLN A 35 2.23 11.08 24.35
N MET A 36 2.45 9.93 23.72
CA MET A 36 2.35 8.62 24.34
C MET A 36 3.72 8.06 24.78
N HIS A 37 4.81 8.81 24.56
CA HIS A 37 6.19 8.38 24.81
C HIS A 37 6.51 7.01 24.15
N PHE A 38 6.04 6.81 22.91
CA PHE A 38 6.25 5.56 22.19
C PHE A 38 7.64 5.51 21.54
N SER A 39 8.22 4.31 21.49
CA SER A 39 9.44 4.04 20.74
C SER A 39 9.17 3.97 19.24
N GLY A 40 10.21 4.08 18.41
CA GLY A 40 10.14 3.83 16.97
C GLY A 40 9.68 2.41 16.66
N THR A 41 10.14 1.43 17.45
CA THR A 41 9.69 0.03 17.40
C THR A 41 8.17 -0.09 17.57
N THR A 42 7.59 0.65 18.53
CA THR A 42 6.13 0.67 18.75
C THR A 42 5.40 1.21 17.51
N MET A 43 5.93 2.26 16.89
CA MET A 43 5.34 2.85 15.67
C MET A 43 5.41 1.88 14.49
N GLY A 44 6.59 1.27 14.26
CA GLY A 44 6.77 0.25 13.22
C GLY A 44 5.86 -0.96 13.43
N MET A 45 5.72 -1.43 14.68
CA MET A 45 4.81 -2.53 15.01
C MET A 45 3.34 -2.22 14.69
N MET A 46 2.86 -0.99 14.91
CA MET A 46 1.49 -0.61 14.56
C MET A 46 1.20 -0.78 13.07
N ILE A 47 2.18 -0.46 12.21
CA ILE A 47 2.06 -0.61 10.76
C ILE A 47 2.17 -2.09 10.38
N SER A 48 3.14 -2.81 10.95
CA SER A 48 3.37 -4.23 10.66
C SER A 48 2.20 -5.11 11.10
N ILE A 49 1.60 -4.87 12.26
CA ILE A 49 0.44 -5.62 12.76
C ILE A 49 -0.76 -5.48 11.80
N PHE A 50 -1.00 -4.28 11.26
CA PHE A 50 -2.03 -4.09 10.23
C PHE A 50 -1.76 -4.98 9.01
N ALA A 51 -0.53 -4.94 8.49
CA ALA A 51 -0.14 -5.72 7.31
C ALA A 51 -0.17 -7.25 7.56
N ILE A 52 0.25 -7.70 8.74
CA ILE A 52 0.17 -9.11 9.16
C ILE A 52 -1.29 -9.57 9.21
N ALA A 53 -2.14 -8.81 9.89
CA ALA A 53 -3.55 -9.13 10.02
C ALA A 53 -4.24 -9.17 8.64
N GLN A 54 -3.92 -8.21 7.77
CA GLN A 54 -4.41 -8.18 6.40
C GLN A 54 -3.95 -9.42 5.60
N LEU A 55 -2.67 -9.77 5.66
CA LEU A 55 -2.12 -10.93 4.95
C LEU A 55 -2.78 -12.23 5.39
N ILE A 56 -2.90 -12.45 6.71
CA ILE A 56 -3.49 -13.67 7.28
C ILE A 56 -4.99 -13.77 6.96
N ALA A 57 -5.72 -12.66 7.03
CA ALA A 57 -7.16 -12.65 6.81
C ALA A 57 -7.56 -12.71 5.33
N SER A 58 -6.69 -12.27 4.39
CA SER A 58 -7.02 -12.13 2.96
C SER A 58 -7.47 -13.43 2.29
N PRO A 59 -6.83 -14.61 2.48
CA PRO A 59 -7.29 -15.86 1.88
C PRO A 59 -8.69 -16.27 2.39
N ALA A 60 -8.89 -16.17 3.71
CA ALA A 60 -10.19 -16.47 4.33
C ALA A 60 -11.28 -15.50 3.86
N ALA A 61 -10.95 -14.22 3.72
CA ALA A 61 -11.87 -13.19 3.25
C ALA A 61 -12.33 -13.45 1.80
N GLY A 62 -11.43 -13.84 0.91
CA GLY A 62 -11.77 -14.23 -0.45
C GLY A 62 -12.76 -15.41 -0.49
N TYR A 63 -12.43 -16.47 0.22
CA TYR A 63 -13.32 -17.64 0.33
C TYR A 63 -14.69 -17.31 0.95
N LEU A 64 -14.70 -16.55 2.04
CA LEU A 64 -15.94 -16.12 2.68
C LEU A 64 -16.77 -15.22 1.77
N SER A 65 -16.14 -14.36 0.99
CA SER A 65 -16.81 -13.49 0.02
C SER A 65 -17.59 -14.31 -1.01
N ASP A 66 -17.04 -15.44 -1.45
CA ASP A 66 -17.70 -16.35 -2.37
C ASP A 66 -18.82 -17.14 -1.71
N LYS A 67 -18.67 -17.51 -0.44
CA LYS A 67 -19.61 -18.40 0.26
C LYS A 67 -20.77 -17.64 0.92
N VAL A 68 -20.48 -16.54 1.60
CA VAL A 68 -21.44 -15.78 2.43
C VAL A 68 -22.14 -14.69 1.62
N GLY A 69 -21.49 -14.20 0.59
CA GLY A 69 -21.95 -13.13 -0.28
C GLY A 69 -21.14 -11.83 -0.17
N ARG A 70 -21.03 -11.10 -1.27
CA ARG A 70 -20.19 -9.90 -1.41
C ARG A 70 -20.67 -8.76 -0.51
N LYS A 71 -21.98 -8.46 -0.54
CA LYS A 71 -22.60 -7.39 0.24
C LYS A 71 -22.32 -7.54 1.72
N LYS A 72 -22.54 -8.75 2.26
CA LYS A 72 -22.37 -9.03 3.69
C LYS A 72 -20.95 -8.80 4.15
N LEU A 73 -19.97 -9.21 3.35
CA LEU A 73 -18.56 -9.01 3.69
C LEU A 73 -18.11 -7.55 3.56
N ILE A 74 -18.63 -6.82 2.57
CA ILE A 74 -18.40 -5.37 2.47
C ILE A 74 -18.95 -4.67 3.72
N ALA A 75 -20.16 -4.98 4.13
CA ALA A 75 -20.77 -4.39 5.33
C ALA A 75 -20.00 -4.79 6.61
N LEU A 76 -19.62 -6.08 6.75
CA LEU A 76 -18.81 -6.56 7.88
C LEU A 76 -17.45 -5.86 7.94
N GLY A 77 -16.78 -5.70 6.80
CA GLY A 77 -15.51 -4.98 6.73
C GLY A 77 -15.67 -3.51 7.17
N MET A 78 -16.73 -2.83 6.72
CA MET A 78 -16.98 -1.42 7.10
C MET A 78 -17.23 -1.25 8.59
N ILE A 79 -18.02 -2.13 9.24
CA ILE A 79 -18.28 -2.01 10.68
C ILE A 79 -17.04 -2.35 11.50
N ILE A 80 -16.25 -3.35 11.10
CA ILE A 80 -14.98 -3.68 11.76
C ILE A 80 -14.00 -2.50 11.61
N PHE A 81 -13.92 -1.88 10.43
CA PHE A 81 -13.07 -0.71 10.21
C PHE A 81 -13.52 0.48 11.06
N SER A 82 -14.81 0.76 11.11
CA SER A 82 -15.37 1.80 11.99
C SER A 82 -14.96 1.58 13.45
N PHE A 83 -15.12 0.36 13.94
CA PHE A 83 -14.74 0.00 15.31
C PHE A 83 -13.22 0.10 15.52
N SER A 84 -12.42 -0.32 14.55
CA SER A 84 -10.97 -0.18 14.57
C SER A 84 -10.55 1.29 14.74
N GLU A 85 -11.05 2.19 13.90
CA GLU A 85 -10.70 3.60 13.95
C GLU A 85 -11.19 4.28 15.24
N LEU A 86 -12.39 3.94 15.70
CA LEU A 86 -12.90 4.41 17.00
C LEU A 86 -11.99 3.96 18.15
N LEU A 87 -11.60 2.68 18.15
CA LEU A 87 -10.72 2.11 19.15
C LEU A 87 -9.33 2.79 19.14
N PHE A 88 -8.79 3.11 17.94
CA PHE A 88 -7.54 3.85 17.82
C PHE A 88 -7.66 5.26 18.42
N GLY A 89 -8.76 5.96 18.13
CA GLY A 89 -9.02 7.29 18.67
C GLY A 89 -9.17 7.30 20.21
N LEU A 90 -9.70 6.24 20.79
CA LEU A 90 -9.90 6.11 22.25
C LEU A 90 -8.67 5.50 22.97
N ALA A 91 -7.71 4.93 22.24
CA ALA A 91 -6.61 4.19 22.81
C ALA A 91 -5.73 5.05 23.73
N GLN A 92 -5.40 4.50 24.90
CA GLN A 92 -4.48 5.11 25.88
C GLN A 92 -3.30 4.21 26.23
N VAL A 93 -3.33 2.94 25.82
CA VAL A 93 -2.28 1.96 26.08
C VAL A 93 -1.88 1.26 24.77
N LYS A 94 -0.61 0.84 24.64
CA LYS A 94 -0.04 0.21 23.44
C LYS A 94 -0.87 -0.94 22.92
N ALA A 95 -1.38 -1.80 23.82
CA ALA A 95 -2.15 -2.98 23.42
C ALA A 95 -3.43 -2.62 22.64
N VAL A 96 -4.12 -1.54 23.02
CA VAL A 96 -5.35 -1.09 22.35
C VAL A 96 -5.02 -0.58 20.94
N PHE A 97 -3.90 0.14 20.74
CA PHE A 97 -3.44 0.53 19.41
C PHE A 97 -3.14 -0.68 18.54
N TYR A 98 -2.47 -1.71 19.07
CA TYR A 98 -2.17 -2.93 18.32
C TYR A 98 -3.43 -3.70 17.93
N ILE A 99 -4.40 -3.84 18.85
CA ILE A 99 -5.70 -4.48 18.57
C ILE A 99 -6.44 -3.69 17.49
N SER A 100 -6.47 -2.37 17.59
CA SER A 100 -7.06 -1.52 16.56
C SER A 100 -6.41 -1.78 15.19
N ARG A 101 -5.09 -1.78 15.11
CA ARG A 101 -4.38 -2.02 13.84
C ARG A 101 -4.66 -3.42 13.28
N ALA A 102 -4.72 -4.45 14.11
CA ALA A 102 -5.12 -5.79 13.70
C ALA A 102 -6.55 -5.83 13.12
N LEU A 103 -7.50 -5.20 13.79
CA LEU A 103 -8.88 -5.09 13.31
C LEU A 103 -8.96 -4.31 11.98
N GLY A 104 -8.20 -3.22 11.85
CA GLY A 104 -8.11 -2.46 10.60
C GLY A 104 -7.57 -3.29 9.44
N GLY A 105 -6.54 -4.11 9.69
CA GLY A 105 -5.98 -5.05 8.71
C GLY A 105 -6.99 -6.12 8.28
N ILE A 106 -7.73 -6.71 9.23
CA ILE A 106 -8.81 -7.66 8.94
C ILE A 106 -9.91 -6.99 8.11
N ALA A 107 -10.30 -5.77 8.46
CA ALA A 107 -11.31 -5.01 7.72
C ALA A 107 -10.88 -4.76 6.26
N ALA A 108 -9.64 -4.34 6.04
CA ALA A 108 -9.08 -4.14 4.70
C ALA A 108 -9.04 -5.45 3.90
N ALA A 109 -8.69 -6.57 4.55
CA ALA A 109 -8.70 -7.90 3.95
C ALA A 109 -10.09 -8.34 3.50
N LEU A 110 -11.14 -8.03 4.28
CA LEU A 110 -12.53 -8.33 3.92
C LEU A 110 -13.02 -7.46 2.76
N LEU A 111 -12.68 -6.17 2.77
CA LEU A 111 -13.21 -5.20 1.81
C LEU A 111 -12.58 -5.31 0.44
N MET A 112 -11.27 -5.40 0.34
CA MET A 112 -10.56 -5.31 -0.93
C MET A 112 -11.00 -6.40 -1.93
N PRO A 113 -10.96 -7.71 -1.62
CA PRO A 113 -11.41 -8.74 -2.54
C PRO A 113 -12.93 -8.70 -2.76
N SER A 114 -13.71 -8.41 -1.71
CA SER A 114 -15.17 -8.38 -1.82
C SER A 114 -15.67 -7.25 -2.72
N VAL A 115 -15.10 -6.05 -2.61
CA VAL A 115 -15.44 -4.92 -3.48
C VAL A 115 -15.00 -5.20 -4.91
N THR A 116 -13.79 -5.72 -5.11
CA THR A 116 -13.27 -6.06 -6.44
C THR A 116 -14.17 -7.09 -7.12
N ALA A 117 -14.53 -8.16 -6.42
CA ALA A 117 -15.44 -9.19 -6.93
C ALA A 117 -16.86 -8.63 -7.16
N TYR A 118 -17.38 -7.83 -6.24
CA TYR A 118 -18.70 -7.19 -6.38
C TYR A 118 -18.79 -6.31 -7.63
N VAL A 119 -17.76 -5.52 -7.88
CA VAL A 119 -17.67 -4.67 -9.08
C VAL A 119 -17.55 -5.53 -10.34
N ALA A 120 -16.77 -6.62 -10.31
CA ALA A 120 -16.65 -7.57 -11.42
C ALA A 120 -17.99 -8.23 -11.74
N ASP A 121 -18.73 -8.70 -10.73
CA ASP A 121 -20.03 -9.35 -10.87
C ASP A 121 -21.09 -8.40 -11.48
N LEU A 122 -21.00 -7.11 -11.15
CA LEU A 122 -21.94 -6.10 -11.63
C LEU A 122 -21.52 -5.48 -12.97
N THR A 123 -20.43 -5.86 -13.61
CA THR A 123 -19.94 -5.25 -14.86
C THR A 123 -19.86 -6.27 -15.99
N THR A 124 -20.20 -5.84 -17.20
CA THR A 124 -19.94 -6.64 -18.41
C THR A 124 -18.44 -6.68 -18.70
N LEU A 125 -17.99 -7.63 -19.51
CA LEU A 125 -16.58 -7.74 -19.91
C LEU A 125 -16.05 -6.42 -20.52
N ALA A 126 -16.87 -5.72 -21.33
CA ALA A 126 -16.51 -4.46 -21.94
C ALA A 126 -16.37 -3.31 -20.93
N GLU A 127 -17.15 -3.32 -19.84
CA GLU A 127 -17.14 -2.28 -18.81
C GLU A 127 -16.11 -2.58 -17.70
N ARG A 128 -15.69 -3.85 -17.54
CA ARG A 128 -14.90 -4.35 -16.43
C ARG A 128 -13.57 -3.64 -16.28
N ALA A 129 -12.82 -3.47 -17.35
CA ALA A 129 -11.52 -2.79 -17.32
C ALA A 129 -11.63 -1.37 -16.76
N LYS A 130 -12.63 -0.59 -17.21
CA LYS A 130 -12.88 0.77 -16.71
C LYS A 130 -13.32 0.78 -15.24
N ALA A 131 -14.11 -0.20 -14.81
CA ALA A 131 -14.56 -0.30 -13.43
C ALA A 131 -13.42 -0.71 -12.49
N MET A 132 -12.54 -1.64 -12.90
CA MET A 132 -11.33 -2.01 -12.14
C MET A 132 -10.35 -0.85 -12.04
N GLY A 133 -10.21 -0.03 -13.09
CA GLY A 133 -9.46 1.22 -13.03
C GLY A 133 -9.96 2.16 -11.93
N LYS A 134 -11.29 2.26 -11.73
CA LYS A 134 -11.86 3.06 -10.63
C LYS A 134 -11.58 2.44 -9.25
N VAL A 135 -11.58 1.10 -9.13
CA VAL A 135 -11.20 0.41 -7.89
C VAL A 135 -9.74 0.73 -7.53
N SER A 136 -8.83 0.60 -8.49
CA SER A 136 -7.42 0.96 -8.30
C SER A 136 -7.24 2.44 -7.96
N ALA A 137 -7.96 3.33 -8.64
CA ALA A 137 -7.93 4.77 -8.36
C ALA A 137 -8.46 5.11 -6.96
N ALA A 138 -9.45 4.37 -6.44
CA ALA A 138 -9.94 4.55 -5.09
C ALA A 138 -8.89 4.15 -4.04
N ILE A 139 -8.17 3.04 -4.25
CA ILE A 139 -7.09 2.59 -3.37
C ILE A 139 -5.96 3.63 -3.34
N SER A 140 -5.42 3.98 -4.51
CA SER A 140 -4.32 4.95 -4.61
C SER A 140 -4.74 6.33 -4.13
N GLY A 141 -5.95 6.78 -4.53
CA GLY A 141 -6.51 8.07 -4.10
C GLY A 141 -6.68 8.16 -2.59
N GLY A 142 -7.10 7.07 -1.93
CA GLY A 142 -7.18 6.99 -0.47
C GLY A 142 -5.82 7.21 0.19
N PHE A 143 -4.79 6.53 -0.26
CA PHE A 143 -3.42 6.70 0.25
C PHE A 143 -2.85 8.10 0.01
N ILE A 144 -3.17 8.72 -1.14
CA ILE A 144 -2.66 10.05 -1.50
C ILE A 144 -3.39 11.16 -0.74
N ILE A 145 -4.72 11.09 -0.71
CA ILE A 145 -5.57 12.13 -0.09
C ILE A 145 -5.57 11.99 1.44
N GLY A 146 -5.43 10.74 1.94
CA GLY A 146 -5.48 10.43 3.37
C GLY A 146 -4.58 11.29 4.23
N PRO A 147 -3.27 11.37 3.97
CA PRO A 147 -2.36 12.19 4.75
C PRO A 147 -2.74 13.67 4.73
N GLY A 148 -3.15 14.22 3.59
CA GLY A 148 -3.61 15.61 3.49
C GLY A 148 -4.83 15.90 4.35
N VAL A 149 -5.86 15.06 4.24
CA VAL A 149 -7.09 15.16 5.04
C VAL A 149 -6.78 14.93 6.53
N GLY A 150 -5.94 13.93 6.83
CA GLY A 150 -5.53 13.61 8.20
C GLY A 150 -4.79 14.76 8.87
N GLY A 151 -3.79 15.33 8.20
CA GLY A 151 -3.04 16.48 8.71
C GLY A 151 -3.90 17.73 8.88
N PHE A 152 -4.88 17.95 8.00
CA PHE A 152 -5.81 19.06 8.12
C PHE A 152 -6.78 18.88 9.32
N ILE A 153 -7.40 17.72 9.43
CA ILE A 153 -8.36 17.43 10.52
C ILE A 153 -7.64 17.35 11.87
N ALA A 154 -6.40 16.88 11.91
CA ALA A 154 -5.62 16.79 13.14
C ALA A 154 -5.33 18.15 13.81
N LYS A 155 -5.52 19.27 13.10
CA LYS A 155 -5.48 20.63 13.70
C LYS A 155 -6.56 20.84 14.75
N PHE A 156 -7.67 20.11 14.67
CA PHE A 156 -8.75 20.15 15.66
C PHE A 156 -8.51 19.18 16.83
N GLY A 157 -7.43 18.39 16.77
CA GLY A 157 -7.01 17.43 17.76
C GLY A 157 -6.44 16.18 17.10
N ILE A 158 -5.35 15.65 17.66
CA ILE A 158 -4.59 14.50 17.11
C ILE A 158 -5.48 13.26 16.89
N ARG A 159 -6.52 13.11 17.69
CA ARG A 159 -7.44 11.95 17.65
C ARG A 159 -8.68 12.16 16.78
N VAL A 160 -8.98 13.40 16.39
CA VAL A 160 -10.17 13.75 15.61
C VAL A 160 -10.22 13.05 14.25
N PRO A 161 -9.11 12.90 13.49
CA PRO A 161 -9.14 12.16 12.22
C PRO A 161 -9.71 10.74 12.36
N PHE A 162 -9.38 10.04 13.44
CA PHE A 162 -9.86 8.67 13.70
C PHE A 162 -11.35 8.62 14.03
N TYR A 163 -11.87 9.58 14.78
CA TYR A 163 -13.31 9.67 15.04
C TYR A 163 -14.10 9.98 13.77
N VAL A 164 -13.57 10.85 12.90
CA VAL A 164 -14.17 11.15 11.60
C VAL A 164 -14.16 9.92 10.70
N ALA A 165 -13.03 9.20 10.62
CA ALA A 165 -12.92 7.97 9.83
C ALA A 165 -13.89 6.89 10.36
N ALA A 166 -14.00 6.73 11.68
CA ALA A 166 -14.93 5.81 12.31
C ALA A 166 -16.39 6.13 11.95
N LEU A 167 -16.77 7.41 12.03
CA LEU A 167 -18.13 7.86 11.69
C LEU A 167 -18.44 7.62 10.22
N LEU A 168 -17.52 7.99 9.31
CA LEU A 168 -17.71 7.81 7.87
C LEU A 168 -17.79 6.31 7.51
N ALA A 169 -16.99 5.46 8.15
CA ALA A 169 -17.04 4.02 7.96
C ALA A 169 -18.37 3.44 8.49
N PHE A 170 -18.88 3.94 9.62
CA PHE A 170 -20.19 3.55 10.14
C PHE A 170 -21.33 3.92 9.18
N VAL A 171 -21.30 5.13 8.62
CA VAL A 171 -22.25 5.54 7.57
C VAL A 171 -22.12 4.63 6.35
N GLY A 172 -20.89 4.31 5.92
CA GLY A 172 -20.62 3.37 4.83
C GLY A 172 -21.18 1.97 5.11
N PHE A 173 -21.11 1.49 6.36
CA PHE A 173 -21.76 0.24 6.80
C PHE A 173 -23.29 0.31 6.61
N ILE A 174 -23.95 1.35 7.14
CA ILE A 174 -25.39 1.52 7.01
C ILE A 174 -25.82 1.57 5.54
N LEU A 175 -25.10 2.35 4.72
CA LEU A 175 -25.37 2.46 3.28
C LEU A 175 -25.14 1.12 2.57
N SER A 176 -24.12 0.36 2.96
CA SER A 176 -23.88 -0.98 2.40
C SER A 176 -25.02 -1.94 2.72
N MET A 177 -25.54 -1.91 3.95
CA MET A 177 -26.67 -2.76 4.34
C MET A 177 -27.97 -2.40 3.62
N THR A 178 -28.22 -1.11 3.41
CA THR A 178 -29.50 -0.60 2.86
C THR A 178 -29.51 -0.52 1.35
N VAL A 179 -28.42 -0.10 0.72
CA VAL A 179 -28.35 0.21 -0.71
C VAL A 179 -27.79 -0.94 -1.56
N LEU A 180 -26.75 -1.64 -1.06
CA LEU A 180 -26.18 -2.75 -1.81
C LEU A 180 -27.18 -3.91 -1.84
N LYS A 181 -27.28 -4.55 -3.01
CA LYS A 181 -27.96 -5.82 -3.19
C LYS A 181 -26.92 -6.92 -3.32
N GLU A 182 -27.23 -8.16 -2.91
CA GLU A 182 -26.32 -9.27 -3.14
C GLU A 182 -26.11 -9.47 -4.65
N SER A 183 -24.87 -9.75 -5.05
CA SER A 183 -24.56 -10.04 -6.45
C SER A 183 -24.85 -11.52 -6.74
N GLU A 184 -25.49 -11.79 -7.86
CA GLU A 184 -25.59 -13.16 -8.37
C GLU A 184 -24.19 -13.61 -8.82
N LYS A 185 -23.75 -14.78 -8.35
CA LYS A 185 -22.45 -15.33 -8.70
C LYS A 185 -22.39 -15.63 -10.20
N THR A 186 -21.49 -14.95 -10.90
CA THR A 186 -21.30 -15.13 -12.35
C THR A 186 -20.08 -15.96 -12.72
N MET A 187 -19.29 -16.46 -11.76
CA MET A 187 -18.10 -17.25 -12.05
C MET A 187 -18.07 -18.58 -11.30
N ASP A 188 -18.09 -19.66 -12.04
CA ASP A 188 -17.49 -20.93 -11.65
C ASP A 188 -15.97 -20.77 -11.68
N ILE A 189 -15.38 -20.44 -10.52
CA ILE A 189 -13.93 -20.50 -10.38
C ILE A 189 -13.59 -21.96 -10.20
N ASN A 190 -12.94 -22.55 -11.20
CA ASN A 190 -12.43 -23.92 -11.11
C ASN A 190 -11.22 -23.91 -10.15
N PRO A 191 -11.33 -24.45 -8.91
CA PRO A 191 -10.27 -24.37 -7.91
C PRO A 191 -9.02 -25.19 -8.26
N GLU A 192 -9.14 -26.12 -9.21
CA GLU A 192 -8.08 -27.08 -9.52
C GLU A 192 -6.93 -26.50 -10.35
N ALA A 193 -7.11 -25.33 -10.99
CA ALA A 193 -6.08 -24.73 -11.84
C ALA A 193 -4.95 -24.04 -11.06
N THR A 194 -5.04 -23.87 -9.74
CA THR A 194 -4.18 -22.94 -9.00
C THR A 194 -3.09 -23.59 -8.15
N GLN A 195 -3.22 -24.86 -7.74
CA GLN A 195 -2.30 -25.41 -6.71
C GLN A 195 -0.95 -25.96 -7.22
N SER A 196 -0.85 -26.46 -8.41
CA SER A 196 0.41 -27.02 -8.94
C SER A 196 1.41 -25.95 -9.44
N SER A 197 0.95 -24.71 -9.62
CA SER A 197 1.71 -23.65 -10.32
C SER A 197 2.65 -22.83 -9.44
N PHE A 198 2.40 -22.63 -8.14
CA PHE A 198 3.22 -21.74 -7.30
C PHE A 198 4.66 -22.26 -7.11
N LEU A 199 4.81 -23.54 -6.77
CA LEU A 199 6.12 -24.13 -6.56
C LEU A 199 6.93 -24.20 -7.86
N ASP A 200 6.27 -24.44 -8.99
CA ASP A 200 6.95 -24.52 -10.29
C ASP A 200 7.39 -23.12 -10.77
N ILE A 201 6.62 -22.09 -10.51
CA ILE A 201 7.02 -20.71 -10.74
C ILE A 201 8.25 -20.34 -9.89
N LEU A 202 8.27 -20.75 -8.61
CA LEU A 202 9.40 -20.50 -7.73
C LEU A 202 10.65 -21.31 -8.05
N LYS A 203 10.55 -22.42 -8.81
CA LYS A 203 11.71 -23.13 -9.35
C LYS A 203 12.35 -22.38 -10.53
N ASN A 204 11.62 -21.50 -11.20
CA ASN A 204 12.15 -20.72 -12.30
C ASN A 204 13.02 -19.57 -11.75
N PRO A 205 14.34 -19.55 -11.98
CA PRO A 205 15.24 -18.57 -11.40
C PRO A 205 14.94 -17.13 -11.85
N MET A 206 14.22 -16.99 -12.96
CA MET A 206 13.75 -15.70 -13.44
C MET A 206 12.70 -15.10 -12.49
N PHE A 207 11.65 -15.82 -12.23
CA PHE A 207 10.57 -15.31 -11.40
C PHE A 207 11.01 -15.18 -9.95
N THR A 208 11.75 -16.15 -9.42
CA THR A 208 12.28 -16.12 -8.05
C THR A 208 13.15 -14.90 -7.82
N SER A 209 14.04 -14.58 -8.77
CA SER A 209 14.88 -13.37 -8.66
C SER A 209 14.06 -12.08 -8.65
N LEU A 210 13.00 -12.00 -9.46
CA LEU A 210 12.12 -10.84 -9.49
C LEU A 210 11.30 -10.72 -8.18
N PHE A 211 10.81 -11.84 -7.64
CA PHE A 211 10.09 -11.80 -6.36
C PHE A 211 11.00 -11.40 -5.19
N VAL A 212 12.25 -11.83 -5.18
CA VAL A 212 13.25 -11.34 -4.21
C VAL A 212 13.48 -9.84 -4.36
N VAL A 213 13.60 -9.34 -5.59
CA VAL A 213 13.71 -7.89 -5.86
C VAL A 213 12.47 -7.15 -5.37
N ILE A 214 11.26 -7.69 -5.58
CA ILE A 214 9.99 -7.12 -5.10
C ILE A 214 9.97 -7.06 -3.56
N LEU A 215 10.35 -8.15 -2.91
CA LEU A 215 10.41 -8.21 -1.44
C LEU A 215 11.34 -7.14 -0.88
N ILE A 216 12.57 -7.08 -1.41
CA ILE A 216 13.59 -6.13 -0.94
C ILE A 216 13.16 -4.69 -1.22
N SER A 217 12.55 -4.44 -2.38
CA SER A 217 12.03 -3.11 -2.73
C SER A 217 10.91 -2.67 -1.81
N SER A 218 9.95 -3.56 -1.58
CA SER A 218 8.82 -3.29 -0.69
C SER A 218 9.29 -3.10 0.75
N PHE A 219 10.30 -3.87 1.19
CA PHE A 219 10.96 -3.67 2.47
C PHE A 219 11.60 -2.27 2.56
N GLY A 220 12.43 -1.90 1.58
CA GLY A 220 13.13 -0.60 1.59
C GLY A 220 12.16 0.59 1.52
N LEU A 221 11.13 0.50 0.69
CA LEU A 221 10.06 1.51 0.61
C LEU A 221 9.34 1.67 1.94
N GLN A 222 8.86 0.57 2.52
CA GLN A 222 8.09 0.61 3.75
C GLN A 222 8.95 0.97 4.97
N ALA A 223 10.23 0.60 4.95
CA ALA A 223 11.18 1.04 5.96
C ALA A 223 11.38 2.57 5.93
N PHE A 224 11.50 3.15 4.72
CA PHE A 224 11.57 4.60 4.55
C PHE A 224 10.26 5.29 4.95
N GLU A 225 9.14 4.87 4.35
CA GLU A 225 7.84 5.52 4.47
C GLU A 225 7.31 5.53 5.90
N SER A 226 7.46 4.42 6.63
CA SER A 226 6.94 4.25 8.00
C SER A 226 7.58 5.18 9.03
N ILE A 227 8.84 5.55 8.82
CA ILE A 227 9.62 6.40 9.74
C ILE A 227 9.76 7.84 9.22
N TYR A 228 9.46 8.08 7.94
CA TYR A 228 9.65 9.37 7.29
C TYR A 228 9.03 10.53 8.08
N SER A 229 7.76 10.45 8.46
CA SER A 229 7.07 11.52 9.17
C SER A 229 7.69 11.81 10.54
N ILE A 230 8.08 10.76 11.27
CA ILE A 230 8.71 10.88 12.59
C ILE A 230 10.09 11.51 12.46
N MET A 231 10.90 11.04 11.53
CA MET A 231 12.24 11.55 11.27
C MET A 231 12.21 12.99 10.77
N ALA A 232 11.31 13.32 9.86
CA ALA A 232 11.13 14.67 9.35
C ALA A 232 10.77 15.66 10.46
N THR A 233 9.92 15.26 11.42
CA THR A 233 9.58 16.10 12.58
C THR A 233 10.75 16.24 13.53
N ILE A 234 11.38 15.15 13.95
CA ILE A 234 12.41 15.16 15.00
C ILE A 234 13.70 15.81 14.51
N ASN A 235 14.18 15.46 13.32
CA ASN A 235 15.50 15.89 12.86
C ASN A 235 15.47 17.20 12.06
N PHE A 236 14.34 17.52 11.42
CA PHE A 236 14.22 18.70 10.54
C PHE A 236 13.12 19.67 10.97
N GLY A 237 12.37 19.38 12.04
CA GLY A 237 11.33 20.26 12.58
C GLY A 237 10.14 20.47 11.64
N PHE A 238 9.82 19.53 10.76
CA PHE A 238 8.62 19.61 9.94
C PHE A 238 7.36 19.47 10.78
N THR A 239 6.40 20.32 10.50
CA THR A 239 5.04 20.25 11.09
C THR A 239 4.21 19.17 10.42
N MET A 240 3.15 18.71 11.10
CA MET A 240 2.15 17.78 10.53
C MET A 240 1.60 18.26 9.19
N SER A 241 1.31 19.57 9.09
CA SER A 241 0.75 20.15 7.86
C SER A 241 1.73 20.15 6.70
N GLU A 242 3.01 20.41 6.97
CA GLU A 242 4.06 20.35 5.95
C GLU A 242 4.28 18.92 5.46
N ILE A 243 4.32 17.95 6.37
CA ILE A 243 4.44 16.52 6.02
C ILE A 243 3.25 16.08 5.19
N ALA A 244 2.02 16.40 5.63
CA ALA A 244 0.81 16.09 4.91
C ALA A 244 0.80 16.69 3.49
N LEU A 245 1.24 17.95 3.35
CA LEU A 245 1.36 18.63 2.06
C LEU A 245 2.39 17.94 1.16
N ILE A 246 3.59 17.63 1.67
CA ILE A 246 4.65 16.97 0.91
C ILE A 246 4.17 15.62 0.39
N ILE A 247 3.59 14.77 1.25
CA ILE A 247 3.10 13.44 0.84
C ILE A 247 1.96 13.56 -0.18
N THR A 248 1.00 14.45 0.05
CA THR A 248 -0.13 14.63 -0.87
C THR A 248 0.33 15.15 -2.24
N VAL A 249 1.21 16.15 -2.28
CA VAL A 249 1.75 16.66 -3.55
C VAL A 249 2.60 15.60 -4.25
N SER A 250 3.41 14.83 -3.51
CA SER A 250 4.17 13.70 -4.06
C SER A 250 3.26 12.68 -4.73
N GLY A 251 2.16 12.31 -4.06
CA GLY A 251 1.20 11.37 -4.60
C GLY A 251 0.46 11.90 -5.84
N ILE A 252 0.10 13.19 -5.87
CA ILE A 252 -0.51 13.82 -7.06
C ILE A 252 0.48 13.82 -8.23
N LEU A 253 1.75 14.16 -7.99
CA LEU A 253 2.80 14.10 -9.00
C LEU A 253 2.99 12.68 -9.51
N ALA A 254 3.04 11.70 -8.62
CA ALA A 254 3.17 10.29 -8.99
C ALA A 254 1.99 9.82 -9.86
N LEU A 255 0.76 10.18 -9.52
CA LEU A 255 -0.41 9.90 -10.35
C LEU A 255 -0.32 10.56 -11.73
N PHE A 256 0.14 11.81 -11.80
CA PHE A 256 0.34 12.50 -13.07
C PHE A 256 1.35 11.74 -13.95
N PHE A 257 2.51 11.38 -13.39
CA PHE A 257 3.51 10.62 -14.12
C PHE A 257 3.00 9.24 -14.54
N GLN A 258 2.27 8.55 -13.66
CA GLN A 258 1.72 7.22 -13.94
C GLN A 258 0.65 7.25 -15.04
N LEU A 259 -0.19 8.28 -15.08
CA LEU A 259 -1.29 8.34 -16.05
C LEU A 259 -0.87 8.89 -17.41
N PHE A 260 0.10 9.80 -17.47
CA PHE A 260 0.43 10.54 -18.69
C PHE A 260 1.82 10.24 -19.24
N LEU A 261 2.76 9.82 -18.41
CA LEU A 261 4.16 9.69 -18.81
C LEU A 261 4.68 8.24 -18.73
N PHE A 262 4.01 7.37 -17.98
CA PHE A 262 4.50 6.00 -17.74
C PHE A 262 4.70 5.22 -19.04
N ASP A 263 3.69 5.17 -19.91
CA ASP A 263 3.75 4.43 -21.17
C ASP A 263 4.87 4.98 -22.07
N TRP A 264 4.97 6.30 -22.20
CA TRP A 264 6.02 6.95 -22.97
C TRP A 264 7.43 6.66 -22.40
N ILE A 265 7.60 6.65 -21.08
CA ILE A 265 8.88 6.31 -20.44
C ILE A 265 9.22 4.85 -20.73
N VAL A 266 8.26 3.94 -20.54
CA VAL A 266 8.47 2.50 -20.77
C VAL A 266 8.78 2.21 -22.24
N GLU A 267 8.12 2.87 -23.19
CA GLU A 267 8.43 2.74 -24.62
C GLU A 267 9.86 3.19 -24.94
N LYS A 268 10.33 4.28 -24.33
CA LYS A 268 11.69 4.81 -24.60
C LYS A 268 12.81 4.03 -23.97
N ILE A 269 12.69 3.65 -22.70
CA ILE A 269 13.80 3.05 -21.94
C ILE A 269 13.56 1.59 -21.55
N GLY A 270 12.32 1.10 -21.65
CA GLY A 270 11.92 -0.23 -21.23
C GLY A 270 11.72 -0.37 -19.70
N GLU A 271 10.93 -1.37 -19.30
CA GLU A 271 10.57 -1.60 -17.89
C GLU A 271 11.82 -1.86 -17.02
N LEU A 272 12.76 -2.66 -17.50
CA LEU A 272 13.96 -3.02 -16.72
C LEU A 272 14.85 -1.82 -16.43
N HIS A 273 15.05 -0.94 -17.42
CA HIS A 273 15.85 0.27 -17.19
C HIS A 273 15.12 1.24 -16.25
N LEU A 274 13.80 1.35 -16.35
CA LEU A 274 12.98 2.13 -15.40
C LEU A 274 13.12 1.58 -13.97
N ILE A 275 13.03 0.26 -13.79
CA ILE A 275 13.24 -0.40 -12.50
C ILE A 275 14.63 -0.06 -11.93
N HIS A 276 15.70 -0.16 -12.74
CA HIS A 276 17.04 0.19 -12.28
C HIS A 276 17.15 1.67 -11.90
N LEU A 277 16.61 2.56 -12.75
CA LEU A 277 16.63 4.01 -12.53
C LEU A 277 15.93 4.37 -11.19
N THR A 278 14.77 3.78 -10.94
CA THR A 278 14.02 4.04 -9.71
C THR A 278 14.75 3.55 -8.46
N PHE A 279 15.46 2.43 -8.51
CA PHE A 279 16.31 1.97 -7.41
C PHE A 279 17.45 2.94 -7.09
N PHE A 280 18.21 3.33 -8.12
CA PHE A 280 19.35 4.22 -7.91
C PHE A 280 18.91 5.63 -7.51
N ALA A 281 17.83 6.14 -8.09
CA ALA A 281 17.26 7.42 -7.68
C ALA A 281 16.79 7.38 -6.22
N SER A 282 16.04 6.35 -5.82
CA SER A 282 15.60 6.21 -4.43
C SER A 282 16.77 6.10 -3.46
N ALA A 283 17.76 5.24 -3.77
CA ALA A 283 18.93 5.06 -2.92
C ALA A 283 19.73 6.38 -2.75
N LEU A 284 19.95 7.10 -3.86
CA LEU A 284 20.67 8.36 -3.86
C LEU A 284 19.95 9.41 -3.02
N PHE A 285 18.66 9.64 -3.26
CA PHE A 285 17.93 10.69 -2.57
C PHE A 285 17.61 10.35 -1.10
N ILE A 286 17.47 9.07 -0.74
CA ILE A 286 17.43 8.64 0.67
C ILE A 286 18.78 8.92 1.35
N ALA A 287 19.90 8.65 0.68
CA ALA A 287 21.21 9.00 1.21
C ALA A 287 21.37 10.52 1.35
N VAL A 288 20.91 11.32 0.37
CA VAL A 288 20.92 12.79 0.47
C VAL A 288 20.15 13.26 1.70
N ILE A 289 18.97 12.70 1.99
CA ILE A 289 18.23 13.05 3.22
C ILE A 289 19.04 12.72 4.47
N ALA A 290 19.73 11.58 4.48
CA ALA A 290 20.48 11.12 5.65
C ALA A 290 21.72 12.00 5.98
N PHE A 291 22.26 12.71 4.99
CA PHE A 291 23.46 13.54 5.14
C PHE A 291 23.19 15.06 5.08
N THR A 292 21.97 15.48 4.69
CA THR A 292 21.64 16.90 4.62
C THR A 292 21.10 17.45 5.95
N GLY A 293 21.41 18.71 6.25
CA GLY A 293 20.75 19.48 7.32
C GLY A 293 19.65 20.43 6.80
N ASN A 294 19.41 20.46 5.49
CA ASN A 294 18.54 21.47 4.87
C ASN A 294 17.12 20.92 4.62
N ARG A 295 16.12 21.59 5.18
CA ARG A 295 14.69 21.22 5.04
C ARG A 295 14.22 21.20 3.58
N ILE A 296 14.65 22.14 2.75
CA ILE A 296 14.25 22.21 1.34
C ILE A 296 14.79 21.00 0.59
N THR A 297 16.06 20.64 0.84
CA THR A 297 16.67 19.46 0.24
C THR A 297 15.92 18.18 0.64
N VAL A 298 15.51 18.06 1.91
CA VAL A 298 14.70 16.92 2.38
C VAL A 298 13.37 16.86 1.65
N ALA A 299 12.65 17.99 1.53
CA ALA A 299 11.36 18.04 0.83
C ALA A 299 11.51 17.66 -0.66
N LEU A 300 12.49 18.23 -1.37
CA LEU A 300 12.73 17.93 -2.78
C LEU A 300 13.15 16.46 -2.99
N SER A 301 14.03 15.94 -2.12
CA SER A 301 14.42 14.53 -2.16
C SER A 301 13.23 13.61 -1.95
N THR A 302 12.33 13.96 -1.05
CA THR A 302 11.11 13.19 -0.77
C THR A 302 10.22 13.08 -2.01
N PHE A 303 10.04 14.16 -2.78
CA PHE A 303 9.28 14.10 -4.03
C PHE A 303 9.88 13.09 -5.02
N VAL A 304 11.20 13.08 -5.17
CA VAL A 304 11.87 12.14 -6.07
C VAL A 304 11.74 10.71 -5.58
N ILE A 305 11.88 10.48 -4.27
CA ILE A 305 11.78 9.14 -3.67
C ILE A 305 10.38 8.57 -3.88
N PHE A 306 9.32 9.30 -3.53
CA PHE A 306 7.95 8.82 -3.72
C PHE A 306 7.63 8.59 -5.20
N LEU A 307 8.03 9.52 -6.10
CA LEU A 307 7.85 9.34 -7.53
C LEU A 307 8.56 8.07 -8.05
N ALA A 308 9.79 7.83 -7.61
CA ALA A 308 10.54 6.64 -8.01
C ALA A 308 9.83 5.35 -7.54
N PHE A 309 9.35 5.31 -6.31
CA PHE A 309 8.64 4.14 -5.78
C PHE A 309 7.30 3.90 -6.47
N ASP A 310 6.55 4.96 -6.78
CA ASP A 310 5.25 4.86 -7.44
C ASP A 310 5.38 4.45 -8.92
N LEU A 311 6.49 4.77 -9.58
CA LEU A 311 6.81 4.28 -10.94
C LEU A 311 7.38 2.85 -10.93
N PHE A 312 8.06 2.43 -9.86
CA PHE A 312 8.61 1.09 -9.72
C PHE A 312 7.51 0.01 -9.76
N ARG A 313 6.44 0.18 -8.97
CA ARG A 313 5.36 -0.82 -8.85
C ARG A 313 4.73 -1.20 -10.20
N PRO A 314 4.23 -0.27 -11.02
CA PRO A 314 3.68 -0.61 -12.32
C PRO A 314 4.71 -1.15 -13.28
N ALA A 315 5.98 -0.70 -13.24
CA ALA A 315 7.04 -1.21 -14.09
C ALA A 315 7.30 -2.71 -13.84
N VAL A 316 7.39 -3.12 -12.56
CA VAL A 316 7.57 -4.54 -12.20
C VAL A 316 6.33 -5.36 -12.56
N THR A 317 5.13 -4.87 -12.30
CA THR A 317 3.89 -5.59 -12.62
C THR A 317 3.74 -5.78 -14.13
N THR A 318 4.05 -4.75 -14.93
CA THR A 318 4.05 -4.83 -16.40
C THR A 318 5.08 -5.83 -16.89
N TYR A 319 6.29 -5.79 -16.35
CA TYR A 319 7.34 -6.73 -16.72
C TYR A 319 6.98 -8.18 -16.39
N LEU A 320 6.44 -8.44 -15.19
CA LEU A 320 5.95 -9.76 -14.79
C LEU A 320 4.83 -10.23 -15.70
N SER A 321 3.85 -9.39 -15.98
CA SER A 321 2.69 -9.72 -16.82
C SER A 321 3.09 -10.10 -18.24
N LYS A 322 4.07 -9.41 -18.83
CA LYS A 322 4.60 -9.73 -20.17
C LYS A 322 5.23 -11.12 -20.25
N HIS A 323 5.75 -11.65 -19.14
CA HIS A 323 6.44 -12.95 -19.09
C HIS A 323 5.61 -14.05 -18.43
N ALA A 324 4.40 -13.74 -17.96
CA ALA A 324 3.57 -14.65 -17.19
C ALA A 324 2.87 -15.74 -18.04
N GLY A 325 2.67 -15.50 -19.35
CA GLY A 325 1.88 -16.40 -20.19
C GLY A 325 0.52 -16.73 -19.56
N ASP A 326 0.20 -18.01 -19.47
CA ASP A 326 -1.06 -18.50 -18.87
C ASP A 326 -1.08 -18.49 -17.33
N GLN A 327 0.06 -18.16 -16.69
CA GLN A 327 0.23 -18.20 -15.22
C GLN A 327 0.01 -16.83 -14.54
N GLN A 328 -0.67 -15.90 -15.18
CA GLN A 328 -0.89 -14.51 -14.70
C GLN A 328 -1.42 -14.44 -13.27
N GLY A 329 -2.42 -15.28 -12.95
CA GLY A 329 -3.03 -15.30 -11.61
C GLY A 329 -2.05 -15.71 -10.52
N ALA A 330 -1.29 -16.78 -10.76
CA ALA A 330 -0.30 -17.29 -9.81
C ALA A 330 0.87 -16.30 -9.59
N ILE A 331 1.35 -15.70 -10.67
CA ILE A 331 2.43 -14.69 -10.62
C ILE A 331 1.98 -13.43 -9.87
N ASN A 332 0.76 -12.96 -10.10
CA ASN A 332 0.21 -11.82 -9.35
C ASN A 332 -0.01 -12.16 -7.87
N GLY A 333 -0.42 -13.39 -7.56
CA GLY A 333 -0.53 -13.87 -6.19
C GLY A 333 0.83 -13.88 -5.46
N LEU A 334 1.87 -14.40 -6.10
CA LEU A 334 3.24 -14.37 -5.57
C LEU A 334 3.77 -12.94 -5.43
N ASN A 335 3.56 -12.07 -6.43
CA ASN A 335 3.90 -10.65 -6.33
C ASN A 335 3.27 -10.00 -5.09
N SER A 336 1.98 -10.22 -4.87
CA SER A 336 1.28 -9.69 -3.69
C SER A 336 1.83 -10.26 -2.38
N THR A 337 2.18 -11.54 -2.35
CA THR A 337 2.74 -12.21 -1.17
C THR A 337 4.11 -11.63 -0.80
N PHE A 338 5.02 -11.52 -1.77
CA PHE A 338 6.36 -10.96 -1.54
C PHE A 338 6.31 -9.47 -1.18
N THR A 339 5.41 -8.71 -1.80
CA THR A 339 5.12 -7.31 -1.41
C THR A 339 4.65 -7.23 0.05
N SER A 340 3.73 -8.10 0.46
CA SER A 340 3.21 -8.12 1.83
C SER A 340 4.30 -8.45 2.87
N PHE A 341 5.21 -9.36 2.58
CA PHE A 341 6.36 -9.61 3.46
C PHE A 341 7.25 -8.38 3.62
N GLY A 342 7.50 -7.64 2.53
CA GLY A 342 8.22 -6.36 2.61
C GLY A 342 7.49 -5.32 3.47
N ASN A 343 6.16 -5.21 3.29
CA ASN A 343 5.32 -4.29 4.05
C ASN A 343 5.22 -4.63 5.56
N ILE A 344 5.44 -5.88 5.93
CA ILE A 344 5.49 -6.33 7.33
C ILE A 344 6.86 -6.06 7.94
N LEU A 345 7.92 -6.50 7.26
CA LEU A 345 9.27 -6.50 7.81
C LEU A 345 9.90 -5.09 7.79
N GLY A 346 9.56 -4.27 6.77
CA GLY A 346 10.10 -2.92 6.60
C GLY A 346 9.84 -2.01 7.80
N PRO A 347 8.59 -1.77 8.19
CA PRO A 347 8.27 -0.88 9.30
C PRO A 347 8.81 -1.38 10.64
N LEU A 348 8.77 -2.70 10.88
CA LEU A 348 9.31 -3.29 12.10
C LEU A 348 10.81 -3.07 12.23
N ALA A 349 11.56 -3.38 11.18
CA ALA A 349 13.00 -3.19 11.14
C ALA A 349 13.37 -1.70 11.24
N ALA A 350 12.67 -0.84 10.50
CA ALA A 350 12.91 0.60 10.55
C ALA A 350 12.64 1.20 11.92
N GLY A 351 11.58 0.76 12.61
CA GLY A 351 11.28 1.19 13.97
C GLY A 351 12.37 0.79 14.97
N MET A 352 12.88 -0.45 14.90
CA MET A 352 13.98 -0.94 15.74
C MET A 352 15.27 -0.16 15.47
N MET A 353 15.60 0.07 14.21
CA MET A 353 16.80 0.81 13.81
C MET A 353 16.72 2.28 14.24
N PHE A 354 15.54 2.87 14.15
CA PHE A 354 15.30 4.26 14.56
C PHE A 354 15.52 4.46 16.06
N ASP A 355 15.19 3.49 16.90
CA ASP A 355 15.42 3.55 18.34
C ASP A 355 16.93 3.51 18.70
N ILE A 356 17.77 2.92 17.83
CA ILE A 356 19.23 2.91 17.98
C ILE A 356 19.82 4.25 17.51
N ASN A 357 19.46 4.66 16.30
CA ASN A 357 19.86 5.93 15.72
C ASN A 357 18.81 6.36 14.69
N HIS A 358 18.38 7.64 14.76
CA HIS A 358 17.32 8.17 13.90
C HIS A 358 17.61 8.07 12.39
N PHE A 359 18.88 8.04 11.99
CA PHE A 359 19.30 7.96 10.59
C PHE A 359 19.56 6.52 10.11
N PHE A 360 19.67 5.51 10.99
CA PHE A 360 19.94 4.14 10.60
C PHE A 360 18.93 3.56 9.59
N PRO A 361 17.61 3.79 9.73
CA PRO A 361 16.66 3.32 8.72
C PRO A 361 16.98 3.83 7.32
N TYR A 362 17.47 5.08 7.21
CA TYR A 362 17.80 5.70 5.93
C TYR A 362 19.10 5.15 5.35
N TYR A 363 20.16 5.02 6.16
CA TYR A 363 21.41 4.41 5.70
C TYR A 363 21.18 3.00 5.17
N ILE A 364 20.45 2.18 5.92
CA ILE A 364 20.20 0.79 5.58
C ILE A 364 19.27 0.69 4.36
N SER A 365 18.20 1.49 4.28
CA SER A 365 17.34 1.53 3.09
C SER A 365 18.10 1.96 1.84
N ALA A 366 18.97 2.97 1.92
CA ALA A 366 19.79 3.41 0.79
C ALA A 366 20.74 2.31 0.32
N ILE A 367 21.43 1.63 1.26
CA ILE A 367 22.35 0.52 0.95
C ILE A 367 21.61 -0.65 0.31
N ILE A 368 20.47 -1.04 0.88
CA ILE A 368 19.66 -2.15 0.38
C ILE A 368 19.14 -1.85 -1.03
N LEU A 369 18.59 -0.66 -1.27
CA LEU A 369 18.06 -0.27 -2.57
C LEU A 369 19.16 -0.15 -3.61
N PHE A 370 20.30 0.42 -3.25
CA PHE A 370 21.48 0.49 -4.14
C PHE A 370 22.00 -0.90 -4.52
N GLY A 371 22.18 -1.77 -3.52
CA GLY A 371 22.60 -3.15 -3.73
C GLY A 371 21.61 -3.95 -4.57
N THR A 372 20.30 -3.75 -4.37
CA THR A 372 19.25 -4.37 -5.17
C THR A 372 19.27 -3.87 -6.61
N GLY A 373 19.52 -2.59 -6.82
CA GLY A 373 19.72 -2.01 -8.16
C GLY A 373 20.85 -2.68 -8.90
N ILE A 374 22.03 -2.85 -8.26
CA ILE A 374 23.18 -3.56 -8.82
C ILE A 374 22.83 -5.03 -9.12
N LEU A 375 22.25 -5.73 -8.14
CA LEU A 375 21.85 -7.14 -8.29
C LEU A 375 20.92 -7.33 -9.49
N SER A 376 19.90 -6.49 -9.61
CA SER A 376 18.95 -6.50 -10.72
C SER A 376 19.64 -6.26 -12.07
N MET A 377 20.59 -5.34 -12.14
CA MET A 377 21.40 -5.10 -13.36
C MET A 377 22.25 -6.31 -13.75
N LEU A 378 22.93 -6.93 -12.78
CA LEU A 378 23.77 -8.10 -13.03
C LEU A 378 22.94 -9.30 -13.52
N MET A 379 21.77 -9.52 -12.94
CA MET A 379 20.83 -10.55 -13.38
C MET A 379 20.36 -10.32 -14.81
N THR A 380 20.07 -9.08 -15.18
CA THR A 380 19.64 -8.72 -16.54
C THR A 380 20.76 -8.94 -17.57
N ARG A 381 22.02 -8.60 -17.22
CA ARG A 381 23.19 -8.82 -18.10
C ARG A 381 23.45 -10.30 -18.38
N LYS A 382 23.43 -11.14 -17.33
CA LYS A 382 23.62 -12.60 -17.50
C LYS A 382 22.58 -13.23 -18.42
N ARG A 383 21.33 -12.73 -18.42
CA ARG A 383 20.28 -13.22 -19.31
C ARG A 383 20.48 -12.85 -20.77
N LYS A 384 20.92 -11.61 -21.04
CA LYS A 384 21.26 -11.22 -22.41
C LYS A 384 22.37 -12.09 -22.98
N GLN A 385 23.32 -12.54 -22.15
CA GLN A 385 24.41 -13.43 -22.55
C GLN A 385 24.00 -14.91 -22.71
N ALA A 386 22.97 -15.36 -21.99
CA ALA A 386 22.48 -16.75 -22.08
C ALA A 386 21.49 -16.98 -23.25
N ASN A 387 20.95 -15.91 -23.82
CA ASN A 387 20.05 -15.96 -24.99
C ASN A 387 20.82 -15.69 -26.34
N PHE A 388 22.14 -15.56 -26.29
CA PHE A 388 23.05 -15.61 -27.42
C PHE A 388 23.85 -16.92 -27.37
#